data_5289e14c55d0a1f19982a1b87d568592
#
_entry.id   5289e14c55d0a1f19982a1b87d568592
#
_cell.length_a   1.000
_cell.length_b   1.000
_cell.length_c   1.000
_cell.angle_alpha   90.00
_cell.angle_beta   90.00
_cell.angle_gamma   90.00
#
_symmetry.space_group_name_H-M   'P 1'
#
loop_
_entity.id
_entity.type
_entity.pdbx_description
1 polymer ?
#
loop_
_entity_poly.entity_id
_entity_poly.type
_entity_poly.pdbx_seq_one_letter_code
_entity_poly.pdbx_strand_id
1 'polypeptide(L)'
;MTFKKSIALLLSGSMLAAAALTGCGSDNTAAAVSNTAGKDLLDQIQARGSITVAMEGTWAPWTYHDENDELGGYDVEVAKLIANELGVDVNFVEGEWDGLLAGLDDGRYDIMVNGVGVTPERQEKYDFSTPYAYNKTAVIVRSDYDEVHSMEDLKGKHTANTISSTYATLAEKYGAEVTGVDDLNQTIELLLSNRIDATLNTEVTYYDYLK
;
A
#
# COMPACT_ATOMS: atom_id res chain seq x y z
N MET A 1 -21.35 -9.12 50.69
CA MET A 1 -22.55 -8.28 50.58
C MET A 1 -23.10 -8.37 49.18
N THR A 2 -24.16 -9.09 49.07
CA THR A 2 -24.91 -9.42 47.84
C THR A 2 -25.90 -8.32 47.54
N PHE A 3 -26.00 -7.90 46.28
CA PHE A 3 -27.24 -7.33 45.77
C PHE A 3 -27.56 -7.88 44.38
N LYS A 4 -28.69 -8.55 44.36
CA LYS A 4 -29.38 -9.17 43.21
C LYS A 4 -30.45 -8.21 42.64
N LYS A 5 -30.78 -8.47 41.35
CA LYS A 5 -32.10 -8.25 40.67
C LYS A 5 -32.29 -6.85 40.09
N SER A 6 -32.89 -6.63 38.90
CA SER A 6 -34.03 -7.35 38.32
C SER A 6 -34.10 -7.10 36.80
N ILE A 7 -34.62 -8.11 36.13
CA ILE A 7 -35.15 -8.18 34.77
C ILE A 7 -36.44 -7.37 34.70
N ALA A 8 -36.67 -6.63 33.62
CA ALA A 8 -38.00 -6.23 33.20
C ALA A 8 -38.13 -6.42 31.67
N LEU A 9 -38.89 -7.44 31.35
CA LEU A 9 -39.43 -7.78 30.02
C LEU A 9 -40.74 -7.01 29.83
N LEU A 10 -40.93 -6.30 28.75
CA LEU A 10 -42.24 -5.82 28.30
C LEU A 10 -42.39 -6.04 26.80
N LEU A 11 -43.19 -7.06 26.49
CA LEU A 11 -43.87 -7.28 25.20
C LEU A 11 -45.16 -6.43 25.18
N SER A 12 -45.46 -5.88 24.03
CA SER A 12 -46.78 -5.58 23.42
C SER A 12 -46.57 -4.50 22.38
N GLY A 13 -47.14 -4.50 21.22
CA GLY A 13 -48.16 -5.22 20.54
C GLY A 13 -48.44 -4.51 19.22
N SER A 14 -48.89 -5.25 18.28
CA SER A 14 -49.25 -4.93 16.89
C SER A 14 -50.13 -3.71 16.71
N MET A 15 -49.92 -2.94 15.60
CA MET A 15 -51.03 -2.38 14.81
C MET A 15 -50.62 -2.11 13.38
N LEU A 16 -51.22 -2.83 12.43
CA LEU A 16 -51.33 -2.48 11.01
C LEU A 16 -52.18 -1.22 10.86
N ALA A 17 -51.68 -0.30 10.04
CA ALA A 17 -52.55 0.66 9.38
C ALA A 17 -52.03 0.88 7.96
N ALA A 18 -52.74 0.33 6.99
CA ALA A 18 -52.59 0.67 5.57
C ALA A 18 -53.23 2.01 5.32
N ALA A 19 -52.49 2.96 4.76
CA ALA A 19 -53.08 4.17 4.14
C ALA A 19 -52.40 4.35 2.78
N ALA A 20 -53.13 4.05 1.73
CA ALA A 20 -52.83 4.47 0.39
C ALA A 20 -53.15 5.96 0.22
N LEU A 21 -52.15 6.77 -0.16
CA LEU A 21 -52.34 8.11 -0.67
C LEU A 21 -51.46 8.27 -1.92
N THR A 22 -52.15 8.37 -3.05
CA THR A 22 -51.63 8.81 -4.33
C THR A 22 -51.28 10.30 -4.24
N GLY A 23 -50.02 10.66 -4.59
CA GLY A 23 -49.55 12.02 -4.72
C GLY A 23 -48.48 12.09 -5.80
N CYS A 24 -48.82 12.76 -6.91
CA CYS A 24 -47.92 13.06 -8.02
C CYS A 24 -46.75 13.99 -7.63
N GLY A 25 -45.61 13.77 -8.21
CA GLY A 25 -44.67 14.77 -8.68
C GLY A 25 -43.57 15.18 -7.72
N SER A 26 -42.38 14.67 -7.95
CA SER A 26 -41.12 15.42 -7.97
C SER A 26 -40.01 14.49 -8.45
N ASP A 27 -39.30 14.93 -9.49
CA ASP A 27 -38.10 14.30 -10.02
C ASP A 27 -37.04 14.18 -8.94
N ASN A 28 -36.96 13.03 -8.31
CA ASN A 28 -35.78 12.61 -7.56
C ASN A 28 -35.01 11.65 -8.47
N THR A 29 -34.03 12.19 -9.15
CA THR A 29 -32.94 11.37 -9.71
C THR A 29 -32.28 10.63 -8.53
N ALA A 30 -32.87 9.51 -8.11
CA ALA A 30 -32.19 8.52 -7.35
C ALA A 30 -31.08 8.05 -8.26
N ALA A 31 -29.81 8.39 -7.90
CA ALA A 31 -28.64 7.77 -8.49
C ALA A 31 -28.87 6.25 -8.42
N ALA A 32 -29.01 5.64 -9.58
CA ALA A 32 -29.13 4.21 -9.70
C ALA A 32 -27.86 3.64 -9.09
N VAL A 33 -27.97 3.01 -7.91
CA VAL A 33 -26.96 2.11 -7.40
C VAL A 33 -26.91 0.99 -8.43
N SER A 34 -26.02 1.10 -9.40
CA SER A 34 -25.79 0.08 -10.40
C SER A 34 -25.33 -1.17 -9.64
N ASN A 35 -26.12 -2.22 -9.78
CA ASN A 35 -25.81 -3.53 -9.22
C ASN A 35 -24.54 -4.05 -9.93
N THR A 36 -23.36 -3.83 -9.34
CA THR A 36 -22.04 -4.22 -9.87
C THR A 36 -21.72 -5.69 -9.62
N ALA A 37 -22.65 -6.46 -9.09
CA ALA A 37 -22.51 -7.90 -8.92
C ALA A 37 -22.45 -8.58 -10.30
N GLY A 38 -21.24 -8.90 -10.78
CA GLY A 38 -20.99 -9.63 -12.02
C GLY A 38 -20.15 -8.93 -13.09
N LYS A 39 -19.72 -7.69 -12.86
CA LYS A 39 -18.73 -7.01 -13.70
C LYS A 39 -17.32 -7.27 -13.18
N ASP A 40 -16.37 -7.50 -14.07
CA ASP A 40 -14.97 -7.57 -13.68
C ASP A 40 -14.45 -6.18 -13.20
N LEU A 41 -13.25 -6.15 -12.65
CA LEU A 41 -12.69 -4.93 -12.09
C LEU A 41 -12.49 -3.84 -13.17
N LEU A 42 -12.10 -4.22 -14.38
CA LEU A 42 -11.91 -3.29 -15.49
C LEU A 42 -13.24 -2.61 -15.88
N ASP A 43 -14.32 -3.40 -16.01
CA ASP A 43 -15.66 -2.86 -16.27
C ASP A 43 -16.11 -1.87 -15.19
N GLN A 44 -15.77 -2.15 -13.93
CA GLN A 44 -16.09 -1.27 -12.79
C GLN A 44 -15.31 0.05 -12.84
N ILE A 45 -14.00 -0.01 -13.12
CA ILE A 45 -13.13 1.15 -13.29
C ILE A 45 -13.66 2.04 -14.43
N GLN A 46 -13.92 1.46 -15.60
CA GLN A 46 -14.41 2.18 -16.77
C GLN A 46 -15.79 2.80 -16.52
N ALA A 47 -16.70 2.08 -15.87
CA ALA A 47 -18.04 2.59 -15.54
C ALA A 47 -17.99 3.74 -14.51
N ARG A 48 -17.03 3.72 -13.60
CA ARG A 48 -16.80 4.77 -12.59
C ARG A 48 -16.06 5.98 -13.18
N GLY A 49 -15.28 5.77 -14.27
CA GLY A 49 -14.46 6.79 -14.91
C GLY A 49 -13.18 7.13 -14.14
N SER A 50 -12.77 6.31 -13.18
CA SER A 50 -11.54 6.51 -12.41
C SER A 50 -10.94 5.19 -11.92
N ILE A 51 -9.60 5.16 -11.81
CA ILE A 51 -8.85 4.07 -11.17
C ILE A 51 -8.21 4.59 -9.88
N THR A 52 -8.30 3.80 -8.82
CA THR A 52 -7.66 4.12 -7.53
C THR A 52 -6.38 3.32 -7.40
N VAL A 53 -5.26 4.03 -7.23
CA VAL A 53 -3.90 3.47 -7.22
C VAL A 53 -3.25 3.71 -5.88
N ALA A 54 -2.79 2.65 -5.23
CA ALA A 54 -2.08 2.72 -3.95
C ALA A 54 -0.57 2.78 -4.13
N MET A 55 0.11 3.60 -3.30
CA MET A 55 1.56 3.76 -3.25
C MET A 55 2.02 4.40 -1.93
N GLU A 56 3.33 4.41 -1.66
CA GLU A 56 3.85 4.97 -0.40
C GLU A 56 3.91 6.51 -0.38
N GLY A 57 4.40 7.14 -1.45
CA GLY A 57 4.64 8.59 -1.48
C GLY A 57 5.90 9.05 -0.72
N THR A 58 6.65 8.13 -0.11
CA THR A 58 7.84 8.39 0.72
C THR A 58 9.11 7.67 0.24
N TRP A 59 9.07 7.10 -0.96
CA TRP A 59 10.14 6.28 -1.51
C TRP A 59 10.70 6.81 -2.83
N ALA A 60 11.55 7.83 -2.75
CA ALA A 60 12.23 8.39 -3.93
C ALA A 60 13.21 7.37 -4.57
N PRO A 61 13.34 7.36 -5.90
CA PRO A 61 12.66 8.17 -6.90
C PRO A 61 11.36 7.52 -7.46
N TRP A 62 10.81 6.52 -6.77
CA TRP A 62 9.66 5.72 -7.22
C TRP A 62 8.34 6.44 -6.97
N THR A 63 8.09 6.79 -5.71
CA THR A 63 6.92 7.55 -5.24
C THR A 63 7.37 8.52 -4.17
N TYR A 64 7.25 9.83 -4.37
CA TYR A 64 7.69 10.83 -3.42
C TYR A 64 6.98 12.17 -3.65
N HIS A 65 7.00 13.03 -2.64
CA HIS A 65 6.58 14.41 -2.77
C HIS A 65 7.77 15.31 -3.11
N ASP A 66 7.60 16.18 -4.09
CA ASP A 66 8.61 17.16 -4.47
C ASP A 66 8.66 18.35 -3.50
N GLU A 67 9.48 19.38 -3.83
CA GLU A 67 9.62 20.60 -3.00
C GLU A 67 8.32 21.42 -2.87
N ASN A 68 7.35 21.20 -3.74
CA ASN A 68 6.04 21.85 -3.74
C ASN A 68 4.96 20.97 -3.09
N ASP A 69 5.35 19.86 -2.47
CA ASP A 69 4.45 18.84 -1.93
C ASP A 69 3.56 18.16 -3.01
N GLU A 70 4.06 18.10 -4.24
CA GLU A 70 3.37 17.40 -5.33
C GLU A 70 3.87 15.95 -5.44
N LEU A 71 2.92 14.99 -5.47
CA LEU A 71 3.22 13.57 -5.62
C LEU A 71 3.79 13.28 -7.02
N GLY A 72 5.00 12.75 -7.05
CA GLY A 72 5.76 12.44 -8.25
C GLY A 72 6.56 11.14 -8.12
N GLY A 73 7.28 10.81 -9.18
CA GLY A 73 8.14 9.64 -9.24
C GLY A 73 7.80 8.68 -10.37
N TYR A 74 8.68 7.70 -10.56
CA TYR A 74 8.56 6.76 -11.67
C TYR A 74 7.23 5.98 -11.65
N ASP A 75 6.84 5.48 -10.50
CA ASP A 75 5.61 4.69 -10.34
C ASP A 75 4.35 5.56 -10.46
N VAL A 76 4.43 6.83 -10.07
CA VAL A 76 3.35 7.80 -10.28
C VAL A 76 3.09 8.02 -11.77
N GLU A 77 4.17 8.17 -12.56
CA GLU A 77 4.05 8.31 -14.02
C GLU A 77 3.53 7.03 -14.68
N VAL A 78 3.97 5.85 -14.22
CA VAL A 78 3.41 4.56 -14.68
C VAL A 78 1.90 4.48 -14.39
N ALA A 79 1.47 4.87 -13.19
CA ALA A 79 0.04 4.87 -12.84
C ALA A 79 -0.78 5.84 -13.70
N LYS A 80 -0.24 7.05 -13.98
CA LYS A 80 -0.87 8.02 -14.90
C LYS A 80 -0.98 7.47 -16.31
N LEU A 81 0.03 6.76 -16.81
CA LEU A 81 -0.01 6.11 -18.13
C LEU A 81 -1.07 5.01 -18.18
N ILE A 82 -1.18 4.18 -17.14
CA ILE A 82 -2.22 3.15 -17.04
C ILE A 82 -3.61 3.80 -17.11
N ALA A 83 -3.86 4.83 -16.31
CA ALA A 83 -5.15 5.52 -16.29
C ALA A 83 -5.50 6.14 -17.66
N ASN A 84 -4.49 6.76 -18.31
CA ASN A 84 -4.66 7.33 -19.65
C ASN A 84 -5.02 6.26 -20.70
N GLU A 85 -4.33 5.10 -20.69
CA GLU A 85 -4.63 3.99 -21.62
C GLU A 85 -6.03 3.39 -21.38
N LEU A 86 -6.50 3.40 -20.13
CA LEU A 86 -7.86 2.96 -19.78
C LEU A 86 -8.92 4.03 -20.08
N GLY A 87 -8.52 5.27 -20.38
CA GLY A 87 -9.41 6.41 -20.63
C GLY A 87 -10.15 6.87 -19.38
N VAL A 88 -9.52 6.82 -18.21
CA VAL A 88 -10.10 7.17 -16.90
C VAL A 88 -9.19 8.11 -16.12
N ASP A 89 -9.72 8.78 -15.10
CA ASP A 89 -8.95 9.56 -14.15
C ASP A 89 -8.20 8.67 -13.16
N VAL A 90 -7.06 9.13 -12.62
CA VAL A 90 -6.32 8.44 -11.57
C VAL A 90 -6.55 9.11 -10.21
N ASN A 91 -6.85 8.29 -9.20
CA ASN A 91 -6.90 8.70 -7.79
C ASN A 91 -5.79 7.98 -7.03
N PHE A 92 -4.88 8.74 -6.42
CA PHE A 92 -3.82 8.17 -5.60
C PHE A 92 -4.27 8.02 -4.15
N VAL A 93 -3.86 6.89 -3.55
CA VAL A 93 -4.00 6.61 -2.10
C VAL A 93 -2.63 6.31 -1.57
N GLU A 94 -2.16 7.14 -0.66
CA GLU A 94 -0.86 7.00 -0.03
C GLU A 94 -0.98 6.30 1.33
N GLY A 95 0.05 5.55 1.71
CA GLY A 95 0.10 4.86 2.98
C GLY A 95 1.41 4.09 3.19
N GLU A 96 1.58 3.57 4.38
CA GLU A 96 2.72 2.72 4.71
C GLU A 96 2.63 1.37 3.99
N TRP A 97 3.76 0.82 3.59
CA TRP A 97 3.86 -0.42 2.79
C TRP A 97 2.99 -1.57 3.32
N ASP A 98 3.08 -1.88 4.62
CA ASP A 98 2.34 -2.99 5.21
C ASP A 98 0.82 -2.77 5.16
N GLY A 99 0.39 -1.51 5.31
CA GLY A 99 -1.01 -1.11 5.19
C GLY A 99 -1.55 -1.17 3.76
N LEU A 100 -0.69 -0.92 2.76
CA LEU A 100 -1.08 -0.94 1.34
C LEU A 100 -1.46 -2.34 0.87
N LEU A 101 -0.69 -3.36 1.22
CA LEU A 101 -1.01 -4.76 0.87
C LEU A 101 -2.34 -5.21 1.51
N ALA A 102 -2.53 -4.89 2.79
CA ALA A 102 -3.79 -5.20 3.48
C ALA A 102 -5.00 -4.48 2.85
N GLY A 103 -4.79 -3.23 2.42
CA GLY A 103 -5.83 -2.46 1.75
C GLY A 103 -6.20 -2.97 0.36
N LEU A 104 -5.25 -3.57 -0.36
CA LEU A 104 -5.52 -4.25 -1.63
C LEU A 104 -6.39 -5.50 -1.39
N ASP A 105 -6.07 -6.30 -0.36
CA ASP A 105 -6.87 -7.45 0.04
C ASP A 105 -8.32 -7.05 0.40
N ASP A 106 -8.49 -5.90 1.03
CA ASP A 106 -9.79 -5.35 1.43
C ASP A 106 -10.55 -4.66 0.27
N GLY A 107 -9.94 -4.53 -0.91
CA GLY A 107 -10.51 -3.83 -2.06
C GLY A 107 -10.68 -2.32 -1.86
N ARG A 108 -9.82 -1.69 -1.04
CA ARG A 108 -9.85 -0.23 -0.80
C ARG A 108 -9.36 0.57 -2.00
N TYR A 109 -8.62 -0.04 -2.89
CA TYR A 109 -8.14 0.48 -4.16
C TYR A 109 -8.08 -0.62 -5.21
N ASP A 110 -7.95 -0.22 -6.45
CA ASP A 110 -8.03 -1.14 -7.58
C ASP A 110 -6.70 -1.85 -7.85
N ILE A 111 -5.61 -1.11 -7.75
CA ILE A 111 -4.26 -1.61 -7.98
C ILE A 111 -3.25 -0.96 -7.02
N MET A 112 -2.11 -1.59 -6.89
CA MET A 112 -0.93 -1.03 -6.21
C MET A 112 0.20 -0.87 -7.23
N VAL A 113 0.76 0.34 -7.32
CA VAL A 113 1.93 0.67 -8.15
C VAL A 113 2.98 1.30 -7.23
N ASN A 114 3.95 0.49 -6.79
CA ASN A 114 4.95 0.86 -5.78
C ASN A 114 6.19 -0.05 -5.86
N GLY A 115 6.72 -0.27 -7.05
CA GLY A 115 7.88 -1.15 -7.23
C GLY A 115 7.70 -2.56 -6.64
N VAL A 116 6.47 -3.05 -6.62
CA VAL A 116 6.12 -4.32 -5.95
C VAL A 116 6.84 -5.49 -6.60
N GLY A 117 7.83 -6.04 -5.91
CA GLY A 117 8.59 -7.19 -6.39
C GLY A 117 7.71 -8.43 -6.57
N VAL A 118 7.82 -9.06 -7.74
CA VAL A 118 7.13 -10.32 -8.03
C VAL A 118 7.83 -11.44 -7.27
N THR A 119 7.13 -12.11 -6.35
CA THR A 119 7.61 -13.30 -5.65
C THR A 119 6.59 -14.44 -5.77
N PRO A 120 7.02 -15.72 -5.65
CA PRO A 120 6.09 -16.84 -5.68
C PRO A 120 4.95 -16.70 -4.66
N GLU A 121 5.26 -16.27 -3.44
CA GLU A 121 4.30 -16.12 -2.35
C GLU A 121 3.26 -15.03 -2.66
N ARG A 122 3.70 -13.93 -3.29
CA ARG A 122 2.79 -12.85 -3.72
C ARG A 122 1.94 -13.27 -4.92
N GLN A 123 2.49 -14.06 -5.85
CA GLN A 123 1.75 -14.57 -7.00
C GLN A 123 0.65 -15.60 -6.62
N GLU A 124 0.72 -16.18 -5.42
CA GLU A 124 -0.37 -17.01 -4.89
C GLU A 124 -1.61 -16.20 -4.49
N LYS A 125 -1.45 -14.89 -4.26
CA LYS A 125 -2.51 -14.00 -3.77
C LYS A 125 -2.93 -12.92 -4.75
N TYR A 126 -1.99 -12.44 -5.57
CA TYR A 126 -2.16 -11.25 -6.39
C TYR A 126 -1.84 -11.55 -7.85
N ASP A 127 -2.60 -10.95 -8.75
CA ASP A 127 -2.26 -10.87 -10.15
C ASP A 127 -1.24 -9.74 -10.38
N PHE A 128 -0.24 -10.00 -11.20
CA PHE A 128 0.79 -9.05 -11.57
C PHE A 128 0.71 -8.71 -13.06
N SER A 129 1.01 -7.46 -13.39
CA SER A 129 1.30 -7.07 -14.76
C SER A 129 2.61 -7.70 -15.26
N THR A 130 2.90 -7.56 -16.54
CA THR A 130 4.28 -7.71 -17.03
C THR A 130 5.18 -6.74 -16.27
N PRO A 131 6.37 -7.16 -15.81
CA PRO A 131 7.30 -6.26 -15.14
C PRO A 131 7.65 -5.03 -15.99
N TYR A 132 7.47 -3.85 -15.44
CA TYR A 132 7.77 -2.58 -16.10
C TYR A 132 9.12 -1.99 -15.67
N ALA A 133 9.77 -2.56 -14.64
CA ALA A 133 11.10 -2.19 -14.19
C ALA A 133 11.88 -3.41 -13.67
N TYR A 134 13.19 -3.36 -13.81
CA TYR A 134 14.12 -4.36 -13.26
C TYR A 134 15.18 -3.65 -12.44
N ASN A 135 15.28 -4.00 -11.17
CA ASN A 135 16.19 -3.35 -10.22
C ASN A 135 17.21 -4.34 -9.66
N LYS A 136 18.33 -3.80 -9.18
CA LYS A 136 19.27 -4.52 -8.36
C LYS A 136 19.10 -4.12 -6.91
N THR A 137 19.12 -5.08 -6.01
CA THR A 137 19.20 -4.81 -4.58
C THR A 137 20.64 -4.49 -4.21
N ALA A 138 20.84 -3.41 -3.49
CA ALA A 138 22.12 -3.02 -2.90
C ALA A 138 22.05 -3.16 -1.38
N VAL A 139 23.18 -3.53 -0.78
CA VAL A 139 23.43 -3.34 0.65
C VAL A 139 24.02 -1.95 0.83
N ILE A 140 23.41 -1.18 1.68
CA ILE A 140 23.76 0.21 1.95
C ILE A 140 24.33 0.28 3.36
N VAL A 141 25.53 0.84 3.47
CA VAL A 141 26.25 1.06 4.72
C VAL A 141 26.73 2.50 4.81
N ARG A 142 27.12 2.94 5.99
CA ARG A 142 27.80 4.23 6.13
C ARG A 142 29.20 4.17 5.48
N SER A 143 29.69 5.28 5.01
CA SER A 143 30.99 5.36 4.33
C SER A 143 32.19 5.06 5.23
N ASP A 144 32.02 5.13 6.55
CA ASP A 144 33.02 4.82 7.57
C ASP A 144 32.91 3.39 8.15
N TYR A 145 31.98 2.57 7.62
CA TYR A 145 31.71 1.23 8.08
C TYR A 145 32.26 0.19 7.10
N ASP A 146 33.29 -0.55 7.53
CA ASP A 146 34.10 -1.45 6.68
C ASP A 146 33.95 -2.94 7.08
N GLU A 147 32.77 -3.33 7.59
CA GLU A 147 32.53 -4.71 8.00
C GLU A 147 31.56 -5.48 7.08
N VAL A 148 30.96 -4.81 6.08
CA VAL A 148 30.01 -5.40 5.14
C VAL A 148 30.40 -5.05 3.72
N HIS A 149 30.82 -6.05 2.93
CA HIS A 149 31.23 -5.95 1.53
C HIS A 149 30.41 -6.86 0.60
N SER A 150 29.62 -7.77 1.20
CA SER A 150 28.79 -8.74 0.48
C SER A 150 27.50 -9.03 1.27
N MET A 151 26.57 -9.74 0.66
CA MET A 151 25.35 -10.21 1.35
C MET A 151 25.68 -11.19 2.49
N GLU A 152 26.72 -11.99 2.34
CA GLU A 152 27.16 -12.97 3.32
C GLU A 152 27.66 -12.32 4.63
N ASP A 153 28.16 -11.09 4.55
CA ASP A 153 28.65 -10.32 5.71
C ASP A 153 27.51 -9.78 6.57
N LEU A 154 26.25 -9.87 6.09
CA LEU A 154 25.06 -9.48 6.86
C LEU A 154 24.79 -10.41 8.05
N LYS A 155 25.43 -11.58 8.12
CA LYS A 155 25.21 -12.54 9.20
C LYS A 155 25.53 -11.93 10.57
N GLY A 156 24.51 -11.86 11.43
CA GLY A 156 24.60 -11.27 12.76
C GLY A 156 24.71 -9.74 12.78
N LYS A 157 24.48 -9.07 11.65
CA LYS A 157 24.39 -7.61 11.57
C LYS A 157 22.98 -7.13 11.84
N HIS A 158 22.86 -5.93 12.38
CA HIS A 158 21.59 -5.25 12.55
C HIS A 158 21.22 -4.48 11.28
N THR A 159 20.05 -4.76 10.73
CA THR A 159 19.49 -4.05 9.57
C THR A 159 18.12 -3.48 9.91
N ALA A 160 17.60 -2.57 9.09
CA ALA A 160 16.22 -2.08 9.20
C ALA A 160 15.60 -2.01 7.81
N ASN A 161 14.37 -2.50 7.71
CA ASN A 161 13.52 -2.44 6.52
C ASN A 161 12.04 -2.58 6.93
N THR A 162 11.11 -2.21 6.08
CA THR A 162 9.70 -2.54 6.27
C THR A 162 9.52 -4.07 6.27
N ILE A 163 8.80 -4.59 7.27
CA ILE A 163 8.85 -6.03 7.63
C ILE A 163 8.37 -6.94 6.49
N SER A 164 7.29 -6.60 5.79
CA SER A 164 6.78 -7.43 4.69
C SER A 164 7.50 -7.18 3.35
N SER A 165 8.59 -6.39 3.36
CA SER A 165 9.37 -6.12 2.15
C SER A 165 10.25 -7.31 1.75
N THR A 166 10.55 -7.38 0.45
CA THR A 166 11.55 -8.34 -0.06
C THR A 166 12.95 -8.07 0.47
N TYR A 167 13.23 -6.84 0.92
CA TYR A 167 14.52 -6.45 1.50
C TYR A 167 14.69 -7.03 2.90
N ALA A 168 13.66 -6.96 3.75
CA ALA A 168 13.67 -7.60 5.07
C ALA A 168 13.88 -9.11 4.93
N THR A 169 13.07 -9.77 4.09
CA THR A 169 13.19 -11.21 3.81
C THR A 169 14.59 -11.59 3.30
N LEU A 170 15.17 -10.75 2.45
CA LEU A 170 16.54 -11.00 1.93
C LEU A 170 17.59 -10.83 3.01
N ALA A 171 17.51 -9.80 3.84
CA ALA A 171 18.42 -9.59 4.98
C ALA A 171 18.38 -10.77 5.97
N GLU A 172 17.18 -11.20 6.36
CA GLU A 172 16.98 -12.36 7.23
C GLU A 172 17.55 -13.65 6.64
N LYS A 173 17.37 -13.87 5.33
CA LYS A 173 17.93 -15.02 4.61
C LYS A 173 19.45 -15.09 4.73
N TYR A 174 20.12 -13.95 4.78
CA TYR A 174 21.57 -13.85 4.99
C TYR A 174 21.96 -13.76 6.48
N GLY A 175 21.01 -13.91 7.38
CA GLY A 175 21.22 -14.01 8.82
C GLY A 175 21.39 -12.70 9.54
N ALA A 176 20.88 -11.60 8.96
CA ALA A 176 20.76 -10.32 9.66
C ALA A 176 19.64 -10.32 10.70
N GLU A 177 19.76 -9.48 11.71
CA GLU A 177 18.71 -9.14 12.66
C GLU A 177 17.98 -7.91 12.13
N VAL A 178 16.72 -8.09 11.66
CA VAL A 178 15.96 -7.02 11.02
C VAL A 178 15.11 -6.28 12.03
N THR A 179 15.28 -4.96 12.09
CA THR A 179 14.36 -4.04 12.80
C THR A 179 13.30 -3.54 11.83
N GLY A 180 12.02 -3.64 12.22
CA GLY A 180 10.91 -3.10 11.44
C GLY A 180 10.86 -1.57 11.51
N VAL A 181 10.62 -0.95 10.35
CA VAL A 181 10.40 0.49 10.20
C VAL A 181 9.25 0.72 9.22
N ASP A 182 8.68 1.91 9.23
CA ASP A 182 7.53 2.23 8.40
C ASP A 182 7.95 2.66 6.98
N ASP A 183 9.11 3.34 6.85
CA ASP A 183 9.60 3.88 5.59
C ASP A 183 11.12 3.93 5.45
N LEU A 184 11.60 4.36 4.28
CA LEU A 184 13.01 4.54 3.99
C LEU A 184 13.68 5.62 4.85
N ASN A 185 12.98 6.71 5.18
CA ASN A 185 13.57 7.83 5.93
C ASN A 185 13.96 7.38 7.33
N GLN A 186 13.09 6.61 8.00
CA GLN A 186 13.41 5.99 9.29
C GLN A 186 14.62 5.05 9.20
N THR A 187 14.71 4.27 8.13
CA THR A 187 15.85 3.40 7.87
C THR A 187 17.16 4.18 7.78
N ILE A 188 17.16 5.27 7.01
CA ILE A 188 18.35 6.13 6.85
C ILE A 188 18.74 6.81 8.18
N GLU A 189 17.77 7.28 8.96
CA GLU A 189 18.03 7.84 10.29
C GLU A 189 18.71 6.83 11.23
N LEU A 190 18.24 5.60 11.24
CA LEU A 190 18.84 4.52 12.03
C LEU A 190 20.27 4.23 11.58
N LEU A 191 20.51 4.20 10.26
CA LEU A 191 21.83 3.96 9.68
C LEU A 191 22.81 5.07 10.05
N LEU A 192 22.43 6.32 9.85
CA LEU A 192 23.27 7.49 10.14
C LEU A 192 23.52 7.70 11.64
N SER A 193 22.59 7.28 12.50
CA SER A 193 22.76 7.31 13.96
C SER A 193 23.51 6.12 14.55
N ASN A 194 24.08 5.24 13.74
CA ASN A 194 24.78 4.02 14.17
C ASN A 194 23.89 3.02 14.97
N ARG A 195 22.58 3.03 14.74
CA ARG A 195 21.66 2.08 15.39
C ARG A 195 21.53 0.79 14.62
N ILE A 196 21.87 0.82 13.33
CA ILE A 196 21.96 -0.36 12.46
C ILE A 196 23.27 -0.33 11.70
N ASP A 197 23.70 -1.49 11.24
CA ASP A 197 24.96 -1.68 10.51
C ASP A 197 24.76 -1.44 9.02
N ALA A 198 23.66 -1.93 8.47
CA ALA A 198 23.34 -1.87 7.05
C ALA A 198 21.83 -1.80 6.81
N THR A 199 21.45 -1.46 5.59
CA THR A 199 20.09 -1.67 5.08
C THR A 199 20.12 -2.15 3.64
N LEU A 200 19.00 -2.65 3.14
CA LEU A 200 18.85 -3.10 1.76
C LEU A 200 17.81 -2.25 1.05
N ASN A 201 18.11 -1.86 -0.17
CA ASN A 201 17.14 -1.20 -1.05
C ASN A 201 17.58 -1.31 -2.52
N THR A 202 16.87 -0.69 -3.46
CA THR A 202 17.35 -0.62 -4.85
C THR A 202 18.60 0.25 -4.95
N GLU A 203 19.52 -0.08 -5.85
CA GLU A 203 20.68 0.78 -6.10
C GLU A 203 20.27 2.18 -6.60
N VAL A 204 19.12 2.29 -7.29
CA VAL A 204 18.57 3.55 -7.80
C VAL A 204 18.16 4.46 -6.64
N THR A 205 17.49 3.94 -5.63
CA THR A 205 17.12 4.68 -4.43
C THR A 205 18.35 5.21 -3.69
N TYR A 206 19.40 4.40 -3.59
CA TYR A 206 20.66 4.84 -3.00
C TYR A 206 21.31 5.99 -3.79
N TYR A 207 21.39 5.87 -5.12
CA TYR A 207 21.95 6.95 -5.96
C TYR A 207 21.11 8.22 -5.91
N ASP A 208 19.82 8.11 -5.78
CA ASP A 208 18.95 9.27 -5.61
C ASP A 208 19.22 9.99 -4.30
N TYR A 209 19.36 9.24 -3.21
CA TYR A 209 19.67 9.77 -1.89
C TYR A 209 21.04 10.50 -1.83
N LEU A 210 22.00 10.15 -2.70
CA LEU A 210 23.33 10.78 -2.75
C LEU A 210 23.38 12.11 -3.54
N LYS A 211 22.30 12.54 -4.18
CA LYS A 211 22.23 13.80 -4.94
C LYS A 211 22.09 15.00 -4.05
#